data_6b0f5f3c22ec97e2d59df795f8dc7563
#
_entry.id   6b0f5f3c22ec97e2d59df795f8dc7563
#
_cell.length_a   1.000
_cell.length_b   1.000
_cell.length_c   1.000
_cell.angle_alpha   90.00
_cell.angle_beta   90.00
_cell.angle_gamma   90.00
#
_symmetry.space_group_name_H-M   'P 1'
#
loop_
_entity.id
_entity.type
_entity.pdbx_description
1 polymer ?
#
loop_
_entity_poly.entity_id
_entity_poly.type
_entity_poly.pdbx_seq_one_letter_code
_entity_poly.pdbx_strand_id
1 'polypeptide(L)'
;MLSTVSFMAVAMQCAATVHPSTSLDVARVESGFNPYAIAEIIPKRERQPGDKGFISHMPKTKEDALSIVKQIEAKGRRYSVGLMQITSTNFNSYAVTAADLFNPCTNLSVFEKIITDCYQRGGTLKRALSCYYSGNFTTGQQPEAALSRTSYIQRIGYSPEKPRYVVPGTRDDIATQSAILNATPVEAPARPRVVWPGAIVRGVPAQLRQKKADTVY
;
A
#
# COMPACT_ATOMS: atom_id res chain seq x y z
N MET A 1 -13.18 6.08 -8.77
CA MET A 1 -11.87 5.39 -8.50
C MET A 1 -10.76 6.38 -8.72
N LEU A 2 -9.76 6.37 -7.86
CA LEU A 2 -8.53 7.14 -8.06
C LEU A 2 -7.63 6.44 -9.09
N SER A 3 -6.87 7.22 -9.87
CA SER A 3 -5.77 6.66 -10.64
C SER A 3 -4.61 6.26 -9.70
N THR A 4 -3.75 5.34 -10.13
CA THR A 4 -2.56 4.95 -9.37
C THR A 4 -1.68 6.16 -9.03
N VAL A 5 -1.49 7.09 -9.96
CA VAL A 5 -0.70 8.30 -9.76
C VAL A 5 -1.34 9.21 -8.71
N SER A 6 -2.65 9.46 -8.81
CA SER A 6 -3.37 10.27 -7.80
C SER A 6 -3.34 9.61 -6.43
N PHE A 7 -3.50 8.29 -6.37
CA PHE A 7 -3.41 7.54 -5.11
C PHE A 7 -2.02 7.69 -4.47
N MET A 8 -0.95 7.49 -5.25
CA MET A 8 0.43 7.61 -4.76
C MET A 8 0.73 8.99 -4.19
N ALA A 9 0.29 10.06 -4.87
CA ALA A 9 0.45 11.43 -4.38
C ALA A 9 -0.23 11.64 -3.02
N VAL A 10 -1.48 11.17 -2.87
CA VAL A 10 -2.21 11.27 -1.60
C VAL A 10 -1.58 10.37 -0.52
N ALA A 11 -1.12 9.16 -0.87
CA ALA A 11 -0.49 8.26 0.09
C ALA A 11 0.81 8.84 0.66
N MET A 12 1.67 9.43 -0.19
CA MET A 12 2.90 10.09 0.27
C MET A 12 2.65 11.28 1.19
N GLN A 13 1.53 11.98 1.01
CA GLN A 13 1.16 13.12 1.83
C GLN A 13 0.48 12.71 3.15
N CYS A 14 -0.39 11.72 3.12
CA CYS A 14 -1.34 11.41 4.19
C CYS A 14 -1.04 10.13 4.97
N ALA A 15 -0.06 9.33 4.51
CA ALA A 15 0.46 8.14 5.18
C ALA A 15 1.99 8.09 5.01
N ALA A 16 2.67 9.17 5.41
CA ALA A 16 4.07 9.43 5.10
C ALA A 16 5.04 8.43 5.76
N THR A 17 4.66 7.79 6.85
CA THR A 17 5.49 6.79 7.55
C THR A 17 5.36 5.38 6.97
N VAL A 18 4.40 5.17 6.04
CA VAL A 18 4.22 3.90 5.35
C VAL A 18 4.78 4.00 3.93
N HIS A 19 5.60 3.02 3.55
CA HIS A 19 6.14 3.03 2.19
C HIS A 19 5.00 3.07 1.15
N PRO A 20 5.05 3.99 0.16
CA PRO A 20 3.94 4.20 -0.78
C PRO A 20 3.52 2.95 -1.54
N SER A 21 4.46 2.04 -1.88
CA SER A 21 4.12 0.76 -2.52
C SER A 21 3.33 -0.17 -1.60
N THR A 22 3.57 -0.16 -0.29
CA THR A 22 2.77 -0.92 0.68
C THR A 22 1.34 -0.40 0.71
N SER A 23 1.17 0.92 0.82
CA SER A 23 -0.15 1.56 0.76
C SER A 23 -0.88 1.26 -0.55
N LEU A 24 -0.15 1.29 -1.68
CA LEU A 24 -0.68 0.97 -3.00
C LEU A 24 -1.21 -0.47 -3.09
N ASP A 25 -0.40 -1.44 -2.66
CA ASP A 25 -0.75 -2.85 -2.71
C ASP A 25 -1.93 -3.17 -1.78
N VAL A 26 -1.99 -2.55 -0.60
CA VAL A 26 -3.13 -2.67 0.32
C VAL A 26 -4.39 -2.08 -0.32
N ALA A 27 -4.38 -0.84 -0.79
CA ALA A 27 -5.55 -0.19 -1.37
C ALA A 27 -6.08 -0.93 -2.62
N ARG A 28 -5.18 -1.52 -3.41
CA ARG A 28 -5.55 -2.36 -4.56
C ARG A 28 -6.39 -3.54 -4.15
N VAL A 29 -6.04 -4.21 -3.07
CA VAL A 29 -6.74 -5.40 -2.56
C VAL A 29 -8.01 -5.02 -1.80
N GLU A 30 -7.98 -3.94 -1.03
CA GLU A 30 -9.08 -3.54 -0.14
C GLU A 30 -10.25 -2.90 -0.91
N SER A 31 -9.97 -2.01 -1.85
CA SER A 31 -11.00 -1.20 -2.48
C SER A 31 -10.89 -1.07 -4.01
N GLY A 32 -9.79 -1.57 -4.61
CA GLY A 32 -9.51 -1.27 -6.01
C GLY A 32 -9.40 0.24 -6.28
N PHE A 33 -8.91 1.01 -5.30
CA PHE A 33 -8.79 2.48 -5.34
C PHE A 33 -10.11 3.24 -5.38
N ASN A 34 -11.23 2.61 -4.96
CA ASN A 34 -12.49 3.32 -4.81
C ASN A 34 -12.58 3.95 -3.39
N PRO A 35 -12.59 5.30 -3.27
CA PRO A 35 -12.67 5.96 -1.97
C PRO A 35 -14.02 5.76 -1.27
N TYR A 36 -15.02 5.29 -1.98
CA TYR A 36 -16.39 5.07 -1.47
C TYR A 36 -16.71 3.59 -1.29
N ALA A 37 -15.76 2.68 -1.50
CA ALA A 37 -15.98 1.25 -1.31
C ALA A 37 -16.45 0.94 0.11
N ILE A 38 -17.42 0.02 0.23
CA ILE A 38 -17.96 -0.45 1.50
C ILE A 38 -18.00 -1.99 1.48
N ALA A 39 -17.55 -2.61 2.54
CA ALA A 39 -17.76 -4.03 2.80
C ALA A 39 -18.70 -4.19 4.00
N GLU A 40 -19.94 -4.62 3.74
CA GLU A 40 -20.92 -4.97 4.78
C GLU A 40 -20.57 -6.36 5.34
N ILE A 41 -20.31 -6.47 6.63
CA ILE A 41 -19.87 -7.72 7.26
C ILE A 41 -21.09 -8.54 7.67
N ILE A 42 -21.23 -9.74 7.09
CA ILE A 42 -22.31 -10.66 7.42
C ILE A 42 -21.99 -11.36 8.75
N PRO A 43 -22.87 -11.30 9.75
CA PRO A 43 -22.71 -12.03 11.00
C PRO A 43 -22.55 -13.54 10.76
N LYS A 44 -21.70 -14.21 11.54
CA LYS A 44 -21.45 -15.65 11.35
C LYS A 44 -22.73 -16.52 11.32
N ARG A 45 -23.74 -16.16 12.14
CA ARG A 45 -25.04 -16.86 12.20
C ARG A 45 -25.88 -16.76 10.91
N GLU A 46 -25.56 -15.79 10.04
CA GLU A 46 -26.29 -15.53 8.81
C GLU A 46 -25.56 -16.05 7.57
N ARG A 47 -24.33 -16.60 7.74
CA ARG A 47 -23.50 -17.08 6.62
C ARG A 47 -23.89 -18.48 6.22
N GLN A 48 -23.93 -18.72 4.90
CA GLN A 48 -24.02 -20.05 4.32
C GLN A 48 -22.61 -20.63 4.10
N PRO A 49 -22.48 -21.97 4.03
CA PRO A 49 -21.20 -22.59 3.65
C PRO A 49 -20.72 -22.06 2.28
N GLY A 50 -19.48 -21.55 2.23
CA GLY A 50 -18.89 -20.97 1.01
C GLY A 50 -19.06 -19.44 0.88
N ASP A 51 -19.83 -18.79 1.73
CA ASP A 51 -19.96 -17.33 1.73
C ASP A 51 -18.63 -16.65 2.06
N LYS A 52 -18.34 -15.55 1.34
CA LYS A 52 -17.18 -14.69 1.62
C LYS A 52 -17.24 -14.01 2.99
N GLY A 53 -18.42 -13.96 3.62
CA GLY A 53 -18.63 -13.34 4.91
C GLY A 53 -18.80 -11.80 4.85
N PHE A 54 -18.87 -11.24 3.65
CA PHE A 54 -19.14 -9.83 3.43
C PHE A 54 -19.84 -9.59 2.09
N ILE A 55 -20.56 -8.47 1.99
CA ILE A 55 -21.18 -7.95 0.76
C ILE A 55 -20.40 -6.70 0.37
N SER A 56 -19.87 -6.67 -0.86
CA SER A 56 -19.16 -5.50 -1.38
C SER A 56 -20.14 -4.54 -2.06
N HIS A 57 -20.07 -3.27 -1.68
CA HIS A 57 -20.76 -2.16 -2.33
C HIS A 57 -19.71 -1.21 -2.92
N MET A 58 -19.89 -0.82 -4.18
CA MET A 58 -18.94 0.01 -4.93
C MET A 58 -19.64 1.27 -5.47
N PRO A 59 -20.19 2.13 -4.58
CA PRO A 59 -20.83 3.36 -5.01
C PRO A 59 -19.86 4.29 -5.72
N LYS A 60 -20.42 5.19 -6.55
CA LYS A 60 -19.62 6.15 -7.32
C LYS A 60 -19.55 7.52 -6.67
N THR A 61 -20.46 7.83 -5.77
CA THR A 61 -20.55 9.11 -5.07
C THR A 61 -20.50 8.92 -3.56
N LYS A 62 -20.17 9.98 -2.85
CA LYS A 62 -20.19 10.00 -1.38
C LYS A 62 -21.61 9.87 -0.83
N GLU A 63 -22.57 10.48 -1.49
CA GLU A 63 -23.97 10.49 -1.14
C GLU A 63 -24.56 9.07 -1.18
N ASP A 64 -24.30 8.34 -2.26
CA ASP A 64 -24.71 6.93 -2.39
C ASP A 64 -24.06 6.08 -1.29
N ALA A 65 -22.77 6.31 -1.03
CA ALA A 65 -22.05 5.58 0.01
C ALA A 65 -22.64 5.82 1.40
N LEU A 66 -22.98 7.06 1.73
CA LEU A 66 -23.61 7.40 3.01
C LEU A 66 -25.01 6.79 3.13
N SER A 67 -25.77 6.73 2.04
CA SER A 67 -27.08 6.06 2.01
C SER A 67 -26.93 4.55 2.32
N ILE A 68 -25.96 3.89 1.71
CA ILE A 68 -25.66 2.46 1.97
C ILE A 68 -25.21 2.25 3.43
N VAL A 69 -24.32 3.08 3.95
CA VAL A 69 -23.90 3.02 5.36
C VAL A 69 -25.07 3.08 6.31
N LYS A 70 -25.98 4.04 6.08
CA LYS A 70 -27.21 4.20 6.90
C LYS A 70 -28.08 2.94 6.90
N GLN A 71 -28.22 2.27 5.75
CA GLN A 71 -28.95 1.01 5.63
C GLN A 71 -28.26 -0.13 6.40
N ILE A 72 -26.92 -0.19 6.37
CA ILE A 72 -26.15 -1.21 7.08
C ILE A 72 -26.25 -1.01 8.60
N GLU A 73 -26.13 0.24 9.04
CA GLU A 73 -26.28 0.61 10.45
C GLU A 73 -27.68 0.30 10.99
N ALA A 74 -28.73 0.55 10.19
CA ALA A 74 -30.10 0.19 10.54
C ALA A 74 -30.30 -1.33 10.75
N LYS A 75 -29.46 -2.16 10.09
CA LYS A 75 -29.44 -3.62 10.31
C LYS A 75 -28.58 -4.04 11.52
N GLY A 76 -27.92 -3.11 12.19
CA GLY A 76 -26.97 -3.40 13.29
C GLY A 76 -25.71 -4.15 12.82
N ARG A 77 -25.36 -4.08 11.55
CA ARG A 77 -24.21 -4.79 10.99
C ARG A 77 -22.93 -3.93 11.03
N ARG A 78 -21.79 -4.60 11.20
CA ARG A 78 -20.49 -3.98 11.06
C ARG A 78 -20.13 -3.82 9.58
N TYR A 79 -19.29 -2.86 9.27
CA TYR A 79 -18.84 -2.60 7.91
C TYR A 79 -17.45 -1.98 7.90
N SER A 80 -16.80 -2.00 6.74
CA SER A 80 -15.54 -1.32 6.48
C SER A 80 -15.72 -0.34 5.32
N VAL A 81 -15.01 0.79 5.34
CA VAL A 81 -15.21 1.88 4.37
C VAL A 81 -13.90 2.47 3.83
N GLY A 82 -13.99 2.95 2.61
CA GLY A 82 -12.99 3.78 1.97
C GLY A 82 -11.83 3.01 1.35
N LEU A 83 -10.79 3.75 0.96
CA LEU A 83 -9.63 3.22 0.24
C LEU A 83 -8.98 2.04 0.95
N MET A 84 -8.81 2.14 2.25
CA MET A 84 -8.10 1.17 3.08
C MET A 84 -9.05 0.27 3.89
N GLN A 85 -10.36 0.33 3.63
CA GLN A 85 -11.39 -0.48 4.28
C GLN A 85 -11.31 -0.46 5.83
N ILE A 86 -11.29 0.76 6.39
CA ILE A 86 -11.31 0.92 7.85
C ILE A 86 -12.63 0.41 8.42
N THR A 87 -12.56 -0.53 9.36
CA THR A 87 -13.74 -1.17 9.95
C THR A 87 -14.40 -0.28 11.01
N SER A 88 -15.73 -0.25 11.05
CA SER A 88 -16.54 0.57 11.95
C SER A 88 -16.22 0.38 13.44
N THR A 89 -15.69 -0.77 13.83
CA THR A 89 -15.21 -1.02 15.21
C THR A 89 -14.02 -0.15 15.61
N ASN A 90 -13.31 0.43 14.66
CA ASN A 90 -12.16 1.30 14.94
C ASN A 90 -12.53 2.79 14.99
N PHE A 91 -13.74 3.17 14.56
CA PHE A 91 -14.10 4.58 14.40
C PHE A 91 -13.96 5.39 15.68
N ASN A 92 -14.46 4.88 16.79
CA ASN A 92 -14.36 5.56 18.08
C ASN A 92 -12.92 5.76 18.54
N SER A 93 -12.05 4.77 18.31
CA SER A 93 -10.64 4.82 18.70
C SER A 93 -9.85 5.91 17.96
N TYR A 94 -10.31 6.29 16.77
CA TYR A 94 -9.66 7.31 15.94
C TYR A 94 -10.51 8.59 15.80
N ALA A 95 -11.63 8.70 16.54
CA ALA A 95 -12.56 9.83 16.51
C ALA A 95 -13.00 10.21 15.08
N VAL A 96 -13.39 9.21 14.28
CA VAL A 96 -13.82 9.39 12.89
C VAL A 96 -15.19 8.77 12.66
N THR A 97 -15.88 9.26 11.62
CA THR A 97 -17.13 8.71 11.09
C THR A 97 -16.90 8.08 9.71
N ALA A 98 -17.89 7.35 9.19
CA ALA A 98 -17.86 6.88 7.82
C ALA A 98 -17.73 8.04 6.81
N ALA A 99 -18.39 9.17 7.08
CA ALA A 99 -18.35 10.35 6.24
C ALA A 99 -16.94 10.96 6.13
N ASP A 100 -16.18 10.94 7.24
CA ASP A 100 -14.80 11.39 7.27
C ASP A 100 -13.88 10.44 6.51
N LEU A 101 -14.11 9.12 6.65
CA LEU A 101 -13.31 8.08 6.03
C LEU A 101 -13.54 7.91 4.52
N PHE A 102 -14.57 8.53 3.95
CA PHE A 102 -14.70 8.68 2.50
C PHE A 102 -13.78 9.76 1.92
N ASN A 103 -13.12 10.55 2.77
CA ASN A 103 -12.02 11.41 2.34
C ASN A 103 -10.74 10.54 2.23
N PRO A 104 -10.06 10.51 1.06
CA PRO A 104 -8.88 9.70 0.84
C PRO A 104 -7.75 9.95 1.85
N CYS A 105 -7.49 11.22 2.18
CA CYS A 105 -6.43 11.58 3.11
C CYS A 105 -6.72 11.14 4.54
N THR A 106 -7.95 11.37 5.03
CA THR A 106 -8.38 10.91 6.35
C THR A 106 -8.30 9.38 6.46
N ASN A 107 -8.75 8.67 5.42
CA ASN A 107 -8.71 7.21 5.39
C ASN A 107 -7.29 6.66 5.45
N LEU A 108 -6.37 7.24 4.67
CA LEU A 108 -4.94 6.89 4.67
C LEU A 108 -4.26 7.23 5.99
N SER A 109 -4.59 8.37 6.61
CA SER A 109 -4.02 8.74 7.91
C SER A 109 -4.44 7.79 9.03
N VAL A 110 -5.68 7.30 9.02
CA VAL A 110 -6.14 6.28 9.97
C VAL A 110 -5.47 4.93 9.68
N PHE A 111 -5.35 4.54 8.40
CA PHE A 111 -4.59 3.36 8.00
C PHE A 111 -3.16 3.38 8.52
N GLU A 112 -2.45 4.50 8.33
CA GLU A 112 -1.08 4.68 8.82
C GLU A 112 -0.98 4.40 10.31
N LYS A 113 -1.86 4.97 11.12
CA LYS A 113 -1.87 4.75 12.57
C LYS A 113 -2.06 3.27 12.93
N ILE A 114 -3.02 2.60 12.28
CA ILE A 114 -3.31 1.18 12.53
C ILE A 114 -2.14 0.29 12.12
N ILE A 115 -1.61 0.47 10.91
CA ILE A 115 -0.55 -0.42 10.40
C ILE A 115 0.77 -0.20 11.13
N THR A 116 1.05 1.04 11.55
CA THR A 116 2.25 1.37 12.35
C THR A 116 2.18 0.73 13.74
N ASP A 117 1.04 0.81 14.44
CA ASP A 117 0.83 0.10 15.71
C ASP A 117 0.99 -1.43 15.53
N CYS A 118 0.38 -1.99 14.48
CA CYS A 118 0.56 -3.39 14.13
C CYS A 118 2.02 -3.74 13.85
N TYR A 119 2.77 -2.85 13.20
CA TYR A 119 4.20 -3.07 12.91
C TYR A 119 5.04 -3.05 14.19
N GLN A 120 4.84 -2.05 15.05
CA GLN A 120 5.56 -1.93 16.32
C GLN A 120 5.36 -3.17 17.20
N ARG A 121 4.12 -3.65 17.33
CA ARG A 121 3.79 -4.85 18.10
C ARG A 121 4.22 -6.15 17.42
N GLY A 122 4.13 -6.21 16.09
CA GLY A 122 4.43 -7.41 15.30
C GLY A 122 5.91 -7.60 14.96
N GLY A 123 6.66 -6.50 14.83
CA GLY A 123 8.09 -6.46 14.54
C GLY A 123 8.47 -6.78 13.09
N THR A 124 7.51 -7.15 12.21
CA THR A 124 7.73 -7.40 10.78
C THR A 124 6.54 -6.94 9.94
N LEU A 125 6.78 -6.54 8.70
CA LEU A 125 5.72 -6.10 7.79
C LEU A 125 4.68 -7.21 7.54
N LYS A 126 5.13 -8.45 7.39
CA LYS A 126 4.25 -9.61 7.21
C LYS A 126 3.25 -9.76 8.38
N ARG A 127 3.73 -9.61 9.61
CA ARG A 127 2.88 -9.67 10.80
C ARG A 127 1.99 -8.43 10.91
N ALA A 128 2.51 -7.25 10.58
CA ALA A 128 1.74 -6.01 10.58
C ALA A 128 0.56 -6.08 9.60
N LEU A 129 0.77 -6.57 8.38
CA LEU A 129 -0.28 -6.77 7.39
C LEU A 129 -1.34 -7.79 7.86
N SER A 130 -0.91 -8.91 8.49
CA SER A 130 -1.85 -9.86 9.10
C SER A 130 -2.68 -9.23 10.22
N CYS A 131 -2.04 -8.44 11.08
CA CYS A 131 -2.69 -7.70 12.16
C CYS A 131 -3.68 -6.67 11.63
N TYR A 132 -3.31 -5.91 10.62
CA TYR A 132 -4.20 -4.96 9.96
C TYR A 132 -5.48 -5.65 9.44
N TYR A 133 -5.32 -6.76 8.74
CA TYR A 133 -6.42 -7.53 8.15
C TYR A 133 -7.36 -8.15 9.19
N SER A 134 -6.82 -8.73 10.26
CA SER A 134 -7.58 -9.65 11.12
C SER A 134 -7.55 -9.31 12.61
N GLY A 135 -6.80 -8.28 13.02
CA GLY A 135 -6.56 -7.95 14.41
C GLY A 135 -5.53 -8.86 15.11
N ASN A 136 -4.96 -9.86 14.41
CA ASN A 136 -3.95 -10.74 14.95
C ASN A 136 -2.82 -11.03 13.94
N PHE A 137 -1.68 -11.52 14.43
CA PHE A 137 -0.47 -11.63 13.64
C PHE A 137 -0.37 -12.90 12.76
N THR A 138 -1.40 -13.74 12.73
CA THR A 138 -1.34 -15.07 12.08
C THR A 138 -2.44 -15.30 11.05
N THR A 139 -3.68 -14.90 11.29
CA THR A 139 -4.85 -15.20 10.43
C THR A 139 -4.66 -14.73 8.99
N GLY A 140 -4.16 -13.51 8.77
CA GLY A 140 -3.93 -12.98 7.42
C GLY A 140 -2.84 -13.71 6.64
N GLN A 141 -2.08 -14.60 7.29
CA GLN A 141 -1.07 -15.44 6.66
C GLN A 141 -1.62 -16.81 6.21
N GLN A 142 -2.84 -17.15 6.65
CA GLN A 142 -3.44 -18.45 6.34
C GLN A 142 -4.28 -18.37 5.06
N PRO A 143 -4.29 -19.44 4.25
CA PRO A 143 -5.17 -19.52 3.09
C PRO A 143 -6.66 -19.50 3.49
N GLU A 144 -7.46 -18.75 2.76
CA GLU A 144 -8.90 -18.64 2.98
C GLU A 144 -9.68 -19.35 1.87
N ALA A 145 -10.48 -20.36 2.24
CA ALA A 145 -11.23 -21.19 1.28
C ALA A 145 -12.16 -20.33 0.39
N ALA A 146 -12.84 -19.35 0.98
CA ALA A 146 -13.74 -18.43 0.27
C ALA A 146 -13.03 -17.44 -0.68
N LEU A 147 -11.70 -17.35 -0.62
CA LEU A 147 -10.88 -16.45 -1.42
C LEU A 147 -9.84 -17.22 -2.25
N SER A 148 -10.30 -18.25 -2.97
CA SER A 148 -9.48 -19.06 -3.88
C SER A 148 -8.27 -19.73 -3.18
N ARG A 149 -8.39 -20.04 -1.89
CA ARG A 149 -7.32 -20.58 -1.06
C ARG A 149 -6.05 -19.72 -1.02
N THR A 150 -6.20 -18.41 -1.18
CA THR A 150 -5.10 -17.45 -1.01
C THR A 150 -5.15 -16.78 0.36
N SER A 151 -3.99 -16.51 0.94
CA SER A 151 -3.90 -15.69 2.15
C SER A 151 -3.99 -14.20 1.80
N TYR A 152 -4.31 -13.36 2.80
CA TYR A 152 -4.26 -11.91 2.63
C TYR A 152 -2.87 -11.44 2.19
N ILE A 153 -1.83 -11.98 2.79
CA ILE A 153 -0.43 -11.69 2.46
C ILE A 153 -0.11 -11.98 0.99
N GLN A 154 -0.61 -13.10 0.46
CA GLN A 154 -0.44 -13.44 -0.96
C GLN A 154 -1.24 -12.50 -1.86
N ARG A 155 -2.46 -12.12 -1.50
CA ARG A 155 -3.29 -11.16 -2.29
C ARG A 155 -2.65 -9.78 -2.39
N ILE A 156 -2.01 -9.32 -1.30
CA ILE A 156 -1.22 -8.07 -1.29
C ILE A 156 0.01 -8.17 -2.19
N GLY A 157 0.45 -9.40 -2.51
CA GLY A 157 1.69 -9.62 -3.27
C GLY A 157 2.95 -9.40 -2.44
N TYR A 158 2.83 -9.59 -1.12
CA TYR A 158 3.99 -9.56 -0.24
C TYR A 158 5.00 -10.64 -0.64
N SER A 159 6.24 -10.22 -0.90
CA SER A 159 7.37 -11.12 -1.09
C SER A 159 8.52 -10.67 -0.20
N PRO A 160 9.22 -11.58 0.50
CA PRO A 160 10.40 -11.25 1.28
C PRO A 160 11.55 -10.70 0.43
N GLU A 161 11.55 -10.98 -0.87
CA GLU A 161 12.62 -10.59 -1.81
C GLU A 161 12.43 -9.18 -2.37
N LYS A 162 11.23 -8.58 -2.24
CA LYS A 162 11.00 -7.21 -2.71
C LYS A 162 11.66 -6.21 -1.75
N PRO A 163 12.28 -5.13 -2.29
CA PRO A 163 12.77 -4.03 -1.46
C PRO A 163 11.65 -3.51 -0.56
N ARG A 164 11.94 -3.35 0.72
CA ARG A 164 10.98 -2.93 1.74
C ARG A 164 11.53 -1.71 2.45
N TYR A 165 10.62 -0.83 2.83
CA TYR A 165 10.93 0.16 3.84
C TYR A 165 11.01 -0.56 5.20
N VAL A 166 12.15 -0.43 5.84
CA VAL A 166 12.43 -1.06 7.14
C VAL A 166 12.43 0.05 8.18
N VAL A 167 11.58 -0.09 9.19
CA VAL A 167 11.54 0.87 10.30
C VAL A 167 12.73 0.61 11.22
N PRO A 168 13.58 1.60 11.51
CA PRO A 168 14.73 1.44 12.39
C PRO A 168 14.35 0.87 13.76
N GLY A 169 15.19 -0.03 14.30
CA GLY A 169 15.00 -0.66 15.60
C GLY A 169 14.02 -1.83 15.63
N THR A 170 13.49 -2.26 14.50
CA THR A 170 12.60 -3.43 14.39
C THR A 170 13.35 -4.72 14.05
N ARG A 171 12.66 -5.86 14.14
CA ARG A 171 13.24 -7.16 13.73
C ARG A 171 13.63 -7.20 12.26
N ASP A 172 12.87 -6.52 11.40
CA ASP A 172 13.18 -6.42 9.98
C ASP A 172 14.46 -5.58 9.77
N ASP A 173 14.69 -4.55 10.58
CA ASP A 173 15.90 -3.74 10.56
C ASP A 173 17.12 -4.57 10.97
N ILE A 174 17.04 -5.28 12.09
CA ILE A 174 18.12 -6.16 12.57
C ILE A 174 18.45 -7.23 11.54
N ALA A 175 17.43 -7.86 10.94
CA ALA A 175 17.63 -8.88 9.93
C ALA A 175 18.28 -8.31 8.65
N THR A 176 17.87 -7.10 8.24
CA THR A 176 18.42 -6.42 7.07
C THR A 176 19.88 -6.01 7.30
N GLN A 177 20.19 -5.45 8.47
CA GLN A 177 21.56 -5.10 8.84
C GLN A 177 22.46 -6.34 8.90
N SER A 178 21.98 -7.43 9.49
CA SER A 178 22.73 -8.70 9.54
C SER A 178 22.95 -9.28 8.14
N ALA A 179 21.97 -9.18 7.25
CA ALA A 179 22.11 -9.64 5.87
C ALA A 179 23.13 -8.80 5.07
N ILE A 180 23.16 -7.48 5.30
CA ILE A 180 24.14 -6.58 4.68
C ILE A 180 25.55 -6.89 5.16
N LEU A 181 25.74 -7.12 6.46
CA LEU A 181 27.05 -7.45 7.05
C LEU A 181 27.58 -8.80 6.58
N ASN A 182 26.70 -9.76 6.29
CA ASN A 182 27.06 -11.10 5.82
C ASN A 182 27.06 -11.24 4.29
N ALA A 183 26.63 -10.22 3.55
CA ALA A 183 26.71 -10.24 2.10
C ALA A 183 28.16 -10.08 1.67
N THR A 184 28.71 -11.09 1.00
CA THR A 184 29.97 -10.94 0.24
C THR A 184 29.78 -9.76 -0.73
N PRO A 185 30.78 -8.87 -0.88
CA PRO A 185 30.68 -7.77 -1.83
C PRO A 185 30.41 -8.34 -3.22
N VAL A 186 29.19 -8.22 -3.70
CA VAL A 186 28.89 -8.44 -5.11
C VAL A 186 29.52 -7.28 -5.83
N GLU A 187 30.57 -7.55 -6.61
CA GLU A 187 31.18 -6.57 -7.48
C GLU A 187 30.06 -5.92 -8.31
N ALA A 188 29.85 -4.64 -8.08
CA ALA A 188 28.79 -3.92 -8.76
C ALA A 188 29.04 -4.07 -10.26
N PRO A 189 28.04 -4.50 -11.07
CA PRO A 189 28.23 -4.64 -12.51
C PRO A 189 28.78 -3.31 -13.03
N ALA A 190 29.91 -3.37 -13.73
CA ALA A 190 30.59 -2.21 -14.27
C ALA A 190 29.54 -1.33 -14.99
N ARG A 191 29.30 -0.14 -14.48
CA ARG A 191 28.31 0.76 -15.08
C ARG A 191 28.70 0.94 -16.53
N PRO A 192 27.80 0.70 -17.50
CA PRO A 192 28.12 0.89 -18.90
C PRO A 192 28.62 2.31 -19.07
N ARG A 193 29.87 2.43 -19.52
CA ARG A 193 30.48 3.73 -19.77
C ARG A 193 29.76 4.33 -20.97
N VAL A 194 28.93 5.33 -20.71
CA VAL A 194 28.24 6.06 -21.79
C VAL A 194 29.33 6.84 -22.54
N VAL A 195 29.76 6.31 -23.66
CA VAL A 195 30.65 7.03 -24.59
C VAL A 195 29.76 7.90 -25.44
N TRP A 196 29.76 9.19 -25.16
CA TRP A 196 29.07 10.17 -26.01
C TRP A 196 29.84 10.32 -27.30
N PRO A 197 29.21 10.20 -28.49
CA PRO A 197 29.86 10.51 -29.76
C PRO A 197 30.46 11.91 -29.70
N GLY A 198 31.69 12.08 -30.08
CA GLY A 198 32.43 13.33 -29.97
C GLY A 198 31.80 14.55 -30.70
N ALA A 199 30.73 14.33 -31.49
CA ALA A 199 29.95 15.36 -32.16
C ALA A 199 28.84 15.99 -31.27
N ILE A 200 28.53 15.42 -30.10
CA ILE A 200 27.49 15.96 -29.22
C ILE A 200 28.18 16.66 -28.05
N VAL A 201 28.72 17.83 -28.29
CA VAL A 201 29.07 18.79 -27.23
C VAL A 201 27.98 19.84 -27.19
N ARG A 202 27.37 19.98 -26.01
CA ARG A 202 26.27 20.90 -25.68
C ARG A 202 26.37 22.21 -26.46
N GLY A 203 25.48 22.47 -27.42
CA GLY A 203 25.19 23.78 -27.98
C GLY A 203 26.22 24.40 -28.91
N VAL A 204 27.30 23.71 -29.30
CA VAL A 204 28.27 24.22 -30.25
C VAL A 204 28.05 23.54 -31.60
N PRO A 205 27.65 24.26 -32.66
CA PRO A 205 27.48 23.68 -34.00
C PRO A 205 28.76 23.02 -34.50
N ALA A 206 28.63 21.86 -35.16
CA ALA A 206 29.76 21.05 -35.68
C ALA A 206 30.72 21.83 -36.61
N GLN A 207 30.26 22.91 -37.22
CA GLN A 207 31.06 23.75 -38.14
C GLN A 207 32.17 24.58 -37.46
N LEU A 208 32.09 24.81 -36.15
CA LEU A 208 33.12 25.56 -35.40
C LEU A 208 34.33 24.72 -34.97
N ARG A 209 34.26 23.39 -35.10
CA ARG A 209 35.36 22.49 -34.73
C ARG A 209 36.41 22.31 -35.81
N GLN A 210 36.06 22.49 -37.09
CA GLN A 210 37.02 22.31 -38.20
C GLN A 210 38.02 23.47 -38.30
N LYS A 211 37.65 24.68 -37.84
CA LYS A 211 38.57 25.85 -37.89
C LYS A 211 39.66 25.89 -36.82
N LYS A 212 39.66 25.00 -35.84
CA LYS A 212 40.68 25.00 -34.80
C LYS A 212 41.77 23.93 -34.98
N ALA A 213 41.66 23.09 -35.98
CA ALA A 213 42.66 22.05 -36.26
C ALA A 213 43.75 22.51 -37.25
N ASP A 214 43.54 23.64 -37.94
CA ASP A 214 44.45 24.09 -39.00
C ASP A 214 45.37 25.24 -38.58
N THR A 215 45.49 25.50 -37.28
CA THR A 215 46.41 26.59 -36.80
C THR A 215 47.28 26.07 -35.66
N VAL A 216 48.16 25.16 -35.98
CA VAL A 216 49.39 24.88 -35.22
C VAL A 216 50.52 24.68 -36.22
N TYR A 217 51.22 25.74 -36.48
CA TYR A 217 52.64 25.78 -36.83
C TYR A 217 53.36 26.40 -35.65
#